data_b4c7df25680bd1bdb46776e8359ca98e
#
_entry.id   b4c7df25680bd1bdb46776e8359ca98e
#
_cell.length_a   1.000
_cell.length_b   1.000
_cell.length_c   1.000
_cell.angle_alpha   90.00
_cell.angle_beta   90.00
_cell.angle_gamma   90.00
#
_symmetry.space_group_name_H-M   'P 1'
#
loop_
_entity.id
_entity.type
_entity.pdbx_description
1 polymer ?
#
loop_
_entity_poly.entity_id
_entity_poly.type
_entity_poly.pdbx_seq_one_letter_code
_entity_poly.pdbx_strand_id
1 'polypeptide(L)'
;DYDLKTLRDAVTIVLQKNTLFSATIIDNLKWGDPDASFEEVVAMAKIAQADEFINERNDGYQSELGQGGTGVSGGQKQRLTIARSLLKKPKILILDNSTSAVDTKTEANLLEGFNKLDEDMTQIIISQRLSSFDHADRIVIMDNGQISDIGTADELYQRNEIYRMTYDIQQKGGEDE
;
A
#
# COMPACT_ATOMS: atom_id res chain seq x y z
N ASP A 1 11.76 24.78 -10.84
CA ASP A 1 10.47 24.32 -11.38
C ASP A 1 10.68 22.96 -12.03
N TYR A 2 9.86 21.96 -11.64
CA TYR A 2 9.86 20.63 -12.25
C TYR A 2 8.86 20.61 -13.40
N ASP A 3 9.19 19.91 -14.50
CA ASP A 3 8.20 19.63 -15.53
C ASP A 3 7.19 18.57 -15.04
N LEU A 4 6.00 18.56 -15.67
CA LEU A 4 4.91 17.68 -15.27
C LEU A 4 5.23 16.19 -15.42
N LYS A 5 6.09 15.83 -16.37
CA LYS A 5 6.48 14.43 -16.58
C LYS A 5 7.36 13.97 -15.43
N THR A 6 8.42 14.71 -15.14
CA THR A 6 9.32 14.43 -14.00
C THR A 6 8.55 14.30 -12.68
N LEU A 7 7.57 15.21 -12.44
CA LEU A 7 6.74 15.14 -11.24
C LEU A 7 5.87 13.87 -11.19
N ARG A 8 5.23 13.53 -12.30
CA ARG A 8 4.36 12.33 -12.39
C ARG A 8 5.15 11.02 -12.33
N ASP A 9 6.38 11.03 -12.79
CA ASP A 9 7.26 9.85 -12.71
C ASP A 9 7.76 9.65 -11.27
N ALA A 10 7.96 10.74 -10.51
CA ALA A 10 8.41 10.70 -9.13
C ALA A 10 7.30 10.35 -8.12
N VAL A 11 6.02 10.56 -8.45
CA VAL A 11 4.89 10.33 -7.53
C VAL A 11 4.03 9.19 -8.04
N THR A 12 3.70 8.26 -7.14
CA THR A 12 2.75 7.17 -7.43
C THR A 12 1.69 7.12 -6.36
N ILE A 13 0.44 6.95 -6.78
CA ILE A 13 -0.71 6.80 -5.89
C ILE A 13 -1.39 5.45 -6.12
N VAL A 14 -1.68 4.76 -5.03
CA VAL A 14 -2.50 3.54 -5.00
C VAL A 14 -3.82 3.91 -4.36
N LEU A 15 -4.90 3.85 -5.13
CA LEU A 15 -6.24 4.22 -4.68
C LEU A 15 -6.95 3.02 -4.03
N GLN A 16 -8.01 3.28 -3.29
CA GLN A 16 -8.89 2.25 -2.72
C GLN A 16 -9.51 1.34 -3.80
N LYS A 17 -9.94 1.91 -4.94
CA LYS A 17 -10.46 1.15 -6.07
C LYS A 17 -9.40 1.01 -7.13
N ASN A 18 -8.88 -0.20 -7.26
CA ASN A 18 -7.81 -0.54 -8.19
C ASN A 18 -8.35 -1.31 -9.39
N THR A 19 -7.73 -1.07 -10.54
CA THR A 19 -8.06 -1.77 -11.78
C THR A 19 -6.86 -2.54 -12.29
N LEU A 20 -7.09 -3.83 -12.59
CA LEU A 20 -6.16 -4.67 -13.34
C LEU A 20 -6.71 -4.87 -14.75
N PHE A 21 -5.80 -5.05 -15.70
CA PHE A 21 -6.12 -5.26 -17.10
C PHE A 21 -6.35 -6.73 -17.38
N SER A 22 -7.10 -7.02 -18.47
CA SER A 22 -7.25 -8.35 -19.03
C SER A 22 -5.94 -8.75 -19.71
N ALA A 23 -5.03 -9.33 -18.95
CA ALA A 23 -3.68 -9.73 -19.34
C ALA A 23 -3.10 -10.66 -18.27
N THR A 24 -1.88 -11.16 -18.46
CA THR A 24 -1.22 -11.96 -17.42
C THR A 24 -0.89 -11.14 -16.16
N ILE A 25 -0.62 -11.81 -15.04
CA ILE A 25 -0.18 -11.14 -13.82
C ILE A 25 1.11 -10.37 -14.08
N ILE A 26 2.09 -10.98 -14.76
CA ILE A 26 3.36 -10.32 -15.05
C ILE A 26 3.18 -9.06 -15.91
N ASP A 27 2.32 -9.11 -16.92
CA ASP A 27 2.03 -7.94 -17.75
C ASP A 27 1.39 -6.81 -16.95
N ASN A 28 0.48 -7.17 -16.03
CA ASN A 28 -0.12 -6.22 -15.11
C ASN A 28 0.91 -5.56 -14.19
N LEU A 29 1.89 -6.31 -13.70
CA LEU A 29 2.96 -5.79 -12.85
C LEU A 29 3.92 -4.90 -13.65
N LYS A 30 4.36 -5.38 -14.83
CA LYS A 30 5.25 -4.64 -15.73
C LYS A 30 4.64 -3.37 -16.32
N TRP A 31 3.36 -3.12 -16.14
CA TRP A 31 2.77 -1.82 -16.43
C TRP A 31 3.38 -0.69 -15.59
N GLY A 32 3.96 -1.02 -14.41
CA GLY A 32 4.71 -0.07 -13.58
C GLY A 32 6.06 0.31 -14.20
N ASP A 33 6.78 -0.68 -14.71
CA ASP A 33 8.04 -0.55 -15.43
C ASP A 33 8.14 -1.67 -16.48
N PRO A 34 7.93 -1.37 -17.79
CA PRO A 34 7.98 -2.35 -18.86
C PRO A 34 9.33 -3.04 -19.01
N ASP A 35 10.41 -2.36 -18.64
CA ASP A 35 11.78 -2.83 -18.77
C ASP A 35 12.28 -3.61 -17.53
N ALA A 36 11.45 -3.69 -16.46
CA ALA A 36 11.82 -4.43 -15.25
C ALA A 36 12.16 -5.89 -15.55
N SER A 37 13.23 -6.39 -14.96
CA SER A 37 13.59 -7.81 -15.02
C SER A 37 12.54 -8.67 -14.26
N PHE A 38 12.54 -9.97 -14.52
CA PHE A 38 11.64 -10.87 -13.77
C PHE A 38 11.97 -10.89 -12.27
N GLU A 39 13.26 -10.81 -11.94
CA GLU A 39 13.73 -10.75 -10.55
C GLU A 39 13.25 -9.51 -9.83
N GLU A 40 13.24 -8.34 -10.50
CA GLU A 40 12.67 -7.11 -9.93
C GLU A 40 11.15 -7.23 -9.72
N VAL A 41 10.42 -7.81 -10.68
CA VAL A 41 8.98 -8.07 -10.55
C VAL A 41 8.70 -8.95 -9.34
N VAL A 42 9.46 -10.05 -9.17
CA VAL A 42 9.30 -10.97 -8.02
C VAL A 42 9.65 -10.27 -6.71
N ALA A 43 10.72 -9.46 -6.69
CA ALA A 43 11.11 -8.72 -5.50
C ALA A 43 9.99 -7.77 -5.03
N MET A 44 9.39 -6.98 -5.93
CA MET A 44 8.29 -6.08 -5.59
C MET A 44 7.00 -6.84 -5.24
N ALA A 45 6.75 -7.99 -5.86
CA ALA A 45 5.63 -8.85 -5.50
C ALA A 45 5.77 -9.44 -4.09
N LYS A 46 6.99 -9.79 -3.66
CA LYS A 46 7.28 -10.24 -2.28
C LYS A 46 7.04 -9.14 -1.27
N ILE A 47 7.55 -7.93 -1.52
CA ILE A 47 7.31 -6.76 -0.66
C ILE A 47 5.81 -6.49 -0.54
N ALA A 48 5.07 -6.54 -1.65
CA ALA A 48 3.62 -6.37 -1.67
C ALA A 48 2.82 -7.57 -1.15
N GLN A 49 3.49 -8.61 -0.59
CA GLN A 49 2.85 -9.84 -0.10
C GLN A 49 2.02 -10.56 -1.18
N ALA A 50 2.43 -10.44 -2.45
CA ALA A 50 1.72 -11.02 -3.60
C ALA A 50 2.34 -12.31 -4.12
N ASP A 51 3.64 -12.53 -3.93
CA ASP A 51 4.40 -13.63 -4.52
C ASP A 51 3.84 -15.02 -4.14
N GLU A 52 3.42 -15.20 -2.89
CA GLU A 52 2.91 -16.48 -2.38
C GLU A 52 1.66 -16.92 -3.16
N PHE A 53 0.61 -16.11 -3.19
CA PHE A 53 -0.62 -16.46 -3.88
C PHE A 53 -0.46 -16.52 -5.42
N ILE A 54 0.53 -15.79 -5.98
CA ILE A 54 0.85 -15.90 -7.40
C ILE A 54 1.41 -17.30 -7.70
N ASN A 55 2.35 -17.78 -6.87
CA ASN A 55 3.00 -19.08 -7.03
C ASN A 55 2.05 -20.29 -6.74
N GLU A 56 0.98 -20.09 -5.99
CA GLU A 56 -0.08 -21.08 -5.78
C GLU A 56 -0.94 -21.32 -7.03
N ARG A 57 -0.89 -20.42 -8.01
CA ARG A 57 -1.62 -20.58 -9.27
C ARG A 57 -0.88 -21.51 -10.21
N ASN A 58 -1.62 -22.28 -11.03
CA ASN A 58 -1.04 -23.26 -11.95
C ASN A 58 0.03 -22.65 -12.87
N ASP A 59 -0.22 -21.45 -13.39
CA ASP A 59 0.66 -20.76 -14.33
C ASP A 59 1.49 -19.64 -13.65
N GLY A 60 1.43 -19.53 -12.31
CA GLY A 60 2.18 -18.55 -11.55
C GLY A 60 1.98 -17.12 -12.08
N TYR A 61 3.07 -16.44 -12.37
CA TYR A 61 3.08 -15.08 -12.94
C TYR A 61 2.50 -15.00 -14.35
N GLN A 62 2.41 -16.10 -15.08
CA GLN A 62 1.79 -16.17 -16.41
C GLN A 62 0.26 -16.37 -16.35
N SER A 63 -0.31 -16.50 -15.16
CA SER A 63 -1.75 -16.66 -14.99
C SER A 63 -2.50 -15.46 -15.58
N GLU A 64 -3.48 -15.74 -16.44
CA GLU A 64 -4.33 -14.72 -17.02
C GLU A 64 -5.37 -14.20 -16.02
N LEU A 65 -5.59 -12.90 -16.05
CA LEU A 65 -6.65 -12.20 -15.33
C LEU A 65 -7.72 -11.73 -16.34
N GLY A 66 -8.98 -11.91 -15.97
CA GLY A 66 -10.09 -11.38 -16.75
C GLY A 66 -10.28 -9.87 -16.56
N GLN A 67 -11.29 -9.33 -17.22
CA GLN A 67 -11.61 -7.91 -17.19
C GLN A 67 -11.75 -7.39 -15.75
N GLY A 68 -11.08 -6.28 -15.46
CA GLY A 68 -11.09 -5.67 -14.13
C GLY A 68 -10.42 -6.51 -13.04
N GLY A 69 -9.58 -7.51 -13.41
CA GLY A 69 -8.91 -8.41 -12.48
C GLY A 69 -9.82 -9.53 -11.98
N THR A 70 -10.74 -10.01 -12.81
CA THR A 70 -11.49 -11.24 -12.49
C THR A 70 -10.52 -12.41 -12.32
N GLY A 71 -10.75 -13.23 -11.30
CA GLY A 71 -9.90 -14.38 -10.94
C GLY A 71 -8.95 -14.13 -9.76
N VAL A 72 -8.98 -12.93 -9.17
CA VAL A 72 -8.29 -12.60 -7.91
C VAL A 72 -9.25 -11.93 -6.93
N SER A 73 -9.01 -12.11 -5.62
CA SER A 73 -9.78 -11.45 -4.56
C SER A 73 -9.49 -9.94 -4.51
N GLY A 74 -10.29 -9.18 -3.76
CA GLY A 74 -10.07 -7.75 -3.54
C GLY A 74 -8.70 -7.44 -2.95
N GLY A 75 -8.31 -8.18 -1.90
CA GLY A 75 -7.00 -8.03 -1.27
C GLY A 75 -5.83 -8.46 -2.17
N GLN A 76 -5.99 -9.52 -2.96
CA GLN A 76 -5.01 -9.92 -3.97
C GLN A 76 -4.84 -8.83 -5.04
N LYS A 77 -5.95 -8.25 -5.52
CA LYS A 77 -5.92 -7.14 -6.48
C LYS A 77 -5.18 -5.92 -5.92
N GLN A 78 -5.43 -5.57 -4.66
CA GLN A 78 -4.71 -4.47 -4.00
C GLN A 78 -3.22 -4.74 -3.94
N ARG A 79 -2.80 -5.93 -3.51
CA ARG A 79 -1.39 -6.32 -3.43
C ARG A 79 -0.71 -6.30 -4.80
N LEU A 80 -1.34 -6.78 -5.86
CA LEU A 80 -0.83 -6.67 -7.23
C LEU A 80 -0.67 -5.20 -7.67
N THR A 81 -1.63 -4.34 -7.35
CA THR A 81 -1.54 -2.91 -7.69
C THR A 81 -0.42 -2.22 -6.92
N ILE A 82 -0.21 -2.58 -5.66
CA ILE A 82 0.91 -2.08 -4.86
C ILE A 82 2.24 -2.53 -5.49
N ALA A 83 2.40 -3.83 -5.82
CA ALA A 83 3.61 -4.35 -6.47
C ALA A 83 3.92 -3.61 -7.79
N ARG A 84 2.90 -3.38 -8.63
CA ARG A 84 3.01 -2.57 -9.84
C ARG A 84 3.48 -1.15 -9.55
N SER A 85 2.98 -0.55 -8.49
CA SER A 85 3.34 0.82 -8.09
C SER A 85 4.76 0.92 -7.58
N LEU A 86 5.25 -0.10 -6.88
CA LEU A 86 6.64 -0.18 -6.41
C LEU A 86 7.64 -0.34 -7.54
N LEU A 87 7.28 -1.05 -8.62
CA LEU A 87 8.14 -1.20 -9.80
C LEU A 87 8.46 0.14 -10.47
N LYS A 88 7.63 1.16 -10.33
CA LYS A 88 7.94 2.53 -10.80
C LYS A 88 9.08 3.19 -10.04
N LYS A 89 9.53 2.62 -8.92
CA LYS A 89 10.56 3.18 -8.03
C LYS A 89 10.29 4.66 -7.70
N PRO A 90 9.07 4.99 -7.19
CA PRO A 90 8.66 6.37 -6.96
C PRO A 90 9.49 7.01 -5.83
N LYS A 91 9.64 8.33 -5.87
CA LYS A 91 10.18 9.09 -4.73
C LYS A 91 9.11 9.41 -3.68
N ILE A 92 7.85 9.45 -4.10
CA ILE A 92 6.70 9.64 -3.20
C ILE A 92 5.66 8.57 -3.53
N LEU A 93 5.34 7.72 -2.56
CA LEU A 93 4.30 6.70 -2.62
C LEU A 93 3.12 7.13 -1.76
N ILE A 94 1.94 7.26 -2.36
CA ILE A 94 0.70 7.59 -1.66
C ILE A 94 -0.20 6.36 -1.65
N LEU A 95 -0.61 5.92 -0.47
CA LEU A 95 -1.51 4.79 -0.24
C LEU A 95 -2.84 5.32 0.32
N ASP A 96 -3.86 5.44 -0.54
CA ASP A 96 -5.17 5.97 -0.16
C ASP A 96 -6.15 4.83 0.12
N ASN A 97 -6.31 4.48 1.40
CA ASN A 97 -7.12 3.34 1.86
C ASN A 97 -6.86 2.04 1.06
N SER A 98 -5.65 1.92 0.52
CA SER A 98 -5.29 0.86 -0.43
C SER A 98 -5.05 -0.50 0.24
N THR A 99 -5.07 -0.57 1.56
CA THR A 99 -4.94 -1.82 2.35
C THR A 99 -6.26 -2.27 2.98
N SER A 100 -7.36 -1.55 2.75
CA SER A 100 -8.67 -1.79 3.40
C SER A 100 -9.28 -3.18 3.15
N ALA A 101 -8.93 -3.85 2.03
CA ALA A 101 -9.37 -5.22 1.73
C ALA A 101 -8.30 -6.28 2.07
N VAL A 102 -7.21 -5.88 2.72
CA VAL A 102 -6.14 -6.76 3.17
C VAL A 102 -6.33 -7.02 4.68
N ASP A 103 -6.09 -8.25 5.13
CA ASP A 103 -6.13 -8.58 6.55
C ASP A 103 -4.99 -7.90 7.32
N THR A 104 -5.17 -7.72 8.62
CA THR A 104 -4.25 -6.96 9.48
C THR A 104 -2.82 -7.51 9.47
N LYS A 105 -2.67 -8.84 9.46
CA LYS A 105 -1.34 -9.47 9.46
C LYS A 105 -0.60 -9.22 8.14
N THR A 106 -1.31 -9.39 7.03
CA THR A 106 -0.74 -9.12 5.68
C THR A 106 -0.42 -7.64 5.51
N GLU A 107 -1.26 -6.75 6.04
CA GLU A 107 -1.01 -5.29 6.03
C GLU A 107 0.26 -4.95 6.82
N ALA A 108 0.44 -5.48 8.04
CA ALA A 108 1.63 -5.27 8.84
C ALA A 108 2.91 -5.71 8.11
N ASN A 109 2.90 -6.92 7.51
CA ASN A 109 4.03 -7.42 6.72
C ASN A 109 4.34 -6.56 5.49
N LEU A 110 3.30 -6.00 4.87
CA LEU A 110 3.43 -5.11 3.72
C LEU A 110 4.09 -3.79 4.12
N LEU A 111 3.65 -3.18 5.23
CA LEU A 111 4.24 -1.95 5.77
C LEU A 111 5.68 -2.17 6.23
N GLU A 112 5.99 -3.29 6.89
CA GLU A 112 7.37 -3.69 7.20
C GLU A 112 8.22 -3.85 5.93
N GLY A 113 7.63 -4.41 4.86
CA GLY A 113 8.29 -4.54 3.57
C GLY A 113 8.67 -3.19 2.96
N PHE A 114 7.83 -2.17 3.13
CA PHE A 114 8.14 -0.81 2.64
C PHE A 114 9.34 -0.19 3.35
N ASN A 115 9.55 -0.48 4.64
CA ASN A 115 10.72 0.00 5.38
C ASN A 115 12.06 -0.59 4.87
N LYS A 116 11.99 -1.65 4.06
CA LYS A 116 13.16 -2.28 3.41
C LYS A 116 13.45 -1.70 2.01
N LEU A 117 12.58 -0.81 1.52
CA LEU A 117 12.79 -0.09 0.27
C LEU A 117 13.76 1.08 0.46
N ASP A 118 13.94 1.85 -0.62
CA ASP A 118 14.81 3.04 -0.64
C ASP A 118 14.49 3.98 0.53
N GLU A 119 15.49 4.26 1.38
CA GLU A 119 15.37 5.17 2.53
C GLU A 119 14.97 6.61 2.10
N ASP A 120 15.21 6.96 0.83
CA ASP A 120 14.85 8.26 0.27
C ASP A 120 13.38 8.33 -0.22
N MET A 121 12.58 7.25 -0.08
CA MET A 121 11.19 7.26 -0.50
C MET A 121 10.28 7.84 0.59
N THR A 122 9.56 8.91 0.26
CA THR A 122 8.50 9.44 1.14
C THR A 122 7.23 8.61 0.99
N GLN A 123 6.71 8.09 2.09
CA GLN A 123 5.46 7.34 2.15
C GLN A 123 4.36 8.19 2.78
N ILE A 124 3.22 8.30 2.11
CA ILE A 124 2.01 8.96 2.64
C ILE A 124 0.91 7.90 2.71
N ILE A 125 0.55 7.51 3.92
CA ILE A 125 -0.44 6.47 4.18
C ILE A 125 -1.71 7.11 4.69
N ILE A 126 -2.83 6.88 4.01
CA ILE A 126 -4.16 7.30 4.45
C ILE A 126 -4.92 6.02 4.83
N SER A 127 -5.27 5.89 6.09
CA SER A 127 -5.95 4.71 6.63
C SER A 127 -6.90 5.10 7.75
N GLN A 128 -7.90 4.25 7.98
CA GLN A 128 -8.77 4.32 9.16
C GLN A 128 -8.28 3.40 10.29
N ARG A 129 -7.29 2.56 10.00
CA ARG A 129 -6.68 1.66 10.99
C ARG A 129 -5.45 2.33 11.60
N LEU A 130 -5.44 2.49 12.92
CA LEU A 130 -4.30 3.10 13.60
C LEU A 130 -3.04 2.25 13.54
N SER A 131 -3.18 0.92 13.49
CA SER A 131 -2.05 0.00 13.28
C SER A 131 -1.27 0.26 11.98
N SER A 132 -1.89 0.91 10.99
CA SER A 132 -1.18 1.34 9.77
C SER A 132 -0.13 2.42 10.02
N PHE A 133 -0.14 3.07 11.18
CA PHE A 133 0.73 4.20 11.53
C PHE A 133 1.79 3.88 12.57
N ASP A 134 1.90 2.61 13.02
CA ASP A 134 2.83 2.20 14.08
C ASP A 134 4.30 2.54 13.79
N HIS A 135 4.66 2.64 12.51
CA HIS A 135 6.00 2.97 12.05
C HIS A 135 6.09 4.35 11.39
N ALA A 136 5.05 5.17 11.50
CA ALA A 136 5.04 6.50 10.87
C ALA A 136 5.87 7.49 11.69
N ASP A 137 6.75 8.24 11.03
CA ASP A 137 7.50 9.33 11.66
C ASP A 137 6.58 10.43 12.17
N ARG A 138 5.47 10.67 11.47
CA ARG A 138 4.45 11.65 11.82
C ARG A 138 3.07 11.21 11.39
N ILE A 139 2.10 11.47 12.25
CA ILE A 139 0.67 11.26 12.00
C ILE A 139 0.02 12.65 11.90
N VAL A 140 -0.78 12.84 10.86
CA VAL A 140 -1.55 14.07 10.61
C VAL A 140 -3.02 13.77 10.88
N ILE A 141 -3.61 14.46 11.85
CA ILE A 141 -5.04 14.39 12.14
C ILE A 141 -5.76 15.46 11.32
N MET A 142 -6.72 15.03 10.51
CA MET A 142 -7.56 15.92 9.72
C MET A 142 -8.97 15.96 10.28
N ASP A 143 -9.51 17.14 10.44
CA ASP A 143 -10.90 17.38 10.84
C ASP A 143 -11.50 18.50 9.99
N ASN A 144 -12.71 18.28 9.46
CA ASN A 144 -13.45 19.24 8.63
C ASN A 144 -12.61 19.85 7.48
N GLY A 145 -11.71 19.04 6.86
CA GLY A 145 -10.87 19.47 5.74
C GLY A 145 -9.66 20.31 6.15
N GLN A 146 -9.37 20.40 7.45
CA GLN A 146 -8.22 21.13 8.00
C GLN A 146 -7.33 20.20 8.82
N ILE A 147 -6.06 20.50 8.90
CA ILE A 147 -5.14 19.83 9.82
C ILE A 147 -5.46 20.32 11.23
N SER A 148 -5.91 19.41 12.09
CA SER A 148 -6.20 19.72 13.49
C SER A 148 -5.01 19.49 14.42
N ASP A 149 -4.17 18.48 14.11
CA ASP A 149 -2.96 18.17 14.89
C ASP A 149 -1.94 17.40 14.05
N ILE A 150 -0.65 17.47 14.44
CA ILE A 150 0.44 16.69 13.85
C ILE A 150 1.39 16.26 14.97
N GLY A 151 1.71 14.97 15.04
CA GLY A 151 2.67 14.46 16.04
C GLY A 151 3.02 12.99 15.83
N THR A 152 3.84 12.47 16.71
CA THR A 152 4.04 11.03 16.83
C THR A 152 2.82 10.36 17.47
N ALA A 153 2.72 9.04 17.41
CA ALA A 153 1.65 8.30 18.06
C ALA A 153 1.54 8.62 19.55
N ASP A 154 2.67 8.63 20.28
CA ASP A 154 2.72 8.93 21.71
C ASP A 154 2.29 10.36 22.03
N GLU A 155 2.76 11.34 21.26
CA GLU A 155 2.38 12.73 21.46
C GLU A 155 0.88 12.93 21.24
N LEU A 156 0.31 12.34 20.19
CA LEU A 156 -1.11 12.45 19.88
C LEU A 156 -1.97 11.73 20.91
N TYR A 157 -1.55 10.57 21.37
CA TYR A 157 -2.28 9.83 22.41
C TYR A 157 -2.40 10.66 23.71
N GLN A 158 -1.36 11.41 24.07
CA GLN A 158 -1.38 12.25 25.28
C GLN A 158 -2.26 13.50 25.15
N ARG A 159 -2.25 14.17 23.98
CA ARG A 159 -2.84 15.50 23.84
C ARG A 159 -4.09 15.58 22.95
N ASN A 160 -4.27 14.62 22.03
CA ASN A 160 -5.40 14.64 21.10
C ASN A 160 -6.49 13.65 21.55
N GLU A 161 -7.64 14.18 21.94
CA GLU A 161 -8.75 13.36 22.46
C GLU A 161 -9.33 12.41 21.40
N ILE A 162 -9.48 12.87 20.14
CA ILE A 162 -10.01 12.06 19.06
C ILE A 162 -9.07 10.88 18.77
N TYR A 163 -7.77 11.13 18.69
CA TYR A 163 -6.77 10.09 18.46
C TYR A 163 -6.81 9.04 19.58
N ARG A 164 -6.79 9.49 20.84
CA ARG A 164 -6.81 8.59 22.01
C ARG A 164 -8.07 7.74 22.05
N MET A 165 -9.26 8.34 21.85
CA MET A 165 -10.52 7.61 21.83
C MET A 165 -10.55 6.54 20.72
N THR A 166 -10.07 6.89 19.53
CA THR A 166 -9.99 5.96 18.39
C THR A 166 -9.03 4.81 18.69
N TYR A 167 -7.87 5.12 19.27
CA TYR A 167 -6.88 4.13 19.67
C TYR A 167 -7.45 3.14 20.68
N ASP A 168 -8.07 3.64 21.76
CA ASP A 168 -8.64 2.80 22.82
C ASP A 168 -9.77 1.88 22.29
N ILE A 169 -10.57 2.38 21.32
CA ILE A 169 -11.63 1.58 20.69
C ILE A 169 -11.03 0.46 19.83
N GLN A 170 -10.03 0.77 19.01
CA GLN A 170 -9.43 -0.22 18.12
C GLN A 170 -8.61 -1.28 18.87
N GLN A 171 -7.95 -0.92 19.96
CA GLN A 171 -7.25 -1.88 20.82
C GLN A 171 -8.23 -2.87 21.49
N LYS A 172 -9.35 -2.39 22.03
CA LYS A 172 -10.37 -3.25 22.65
C LYS A 172 -11.06 -4.18 21.64
N GLY A 173 -11.27 -3.71 20.40
CA GLY A 173 -11.87 -4.54 19.35
C GLY A 173 -10.94 -5.62 18.79
N GLY A 174 -9.63 -5.50 19.00
CA GLY A 174 -8.64 -6.50 18.58
C GLY A 174 -8.39 -7.62 19.61
N GLU A 175 -8.90 -7.49 20.83
CA GLU A 175 -8.80 -8.53 21.88
C GLU A 175 -9.95 -9.57 21.83
N ASP A 176 -10.99 -9.32 21.03
CA ASP A 176 -12.18 -10.18 20.93
C ASP A 176 -12.20 -11.05 19.63
N GLU A 177 -11.14 -11.08 18.82
CA GLU A 177 -10.95 -11.97 17.65
C GLU A 177 -9.79 -12.96 17.87
#